data_756541e827dd048217aef6d8c7003557
#
_entry.id   756541e827dd048217aef6d8c7003557
#
_cell.length_a   1.000
_cell.length_b   1.000
_cell.length_c   1.000
_cell.angle_alpha   90.00
_cell.angle_beta   90.00
_cell.angle_gamma   90.00
#
_symmetry.space_group_name_H-M   'P 1'
#
loop_
_entity.id
_entity.type
_entity.pdbx_description
1 polymer ?
#
loop_
_entity_poly.entity_id
_entity_poly.type
_entity_poly.pdbx_seq_one_letter_code
_entity_poly.pdbx_strand_id
1 'polypeptide(L)'
;MEYRVLGLSGLRVSAIGLGCMGMSHAYGAPADRKEMTELFALAVDMGYTFFDTAEVYGTNTNPHDNEELLGDALKPFRDKIVIATKFGLTFDKSSECGPYPLIPNSKPKSIRLAVEGSLARLKTDHLDLYYQHRIDPQVEPEEVADTMAYLIKEGKVLHWGISEAGEDYIRRAHKVCPITVSYTHLRAHETRHD
;
A
#
# COMPACT_ATOMS: atom_id res chain seq x y z
N MET A 1 18.46 9.66 11.76
CA MET A 1 17.14 8.98 11.72
C MET A 1 17.17 7.78 12.65
N GLU A 2 16.13 7.60 13.48
CA GLU A 2 15.92 6.35 14.23
C GLU A 2 15.24 5.29 13.34
N TYR A 3 15.38 4.02 13.73
CA TYR A 3 14.80 2.90 13.00
C TYR A 3 13.99 2.01 13.94
N ARG A 4 12.96 1.35 13.41
CA ARG A 4 12.07 0.43 14.11
C ARG A 4 11.94 -0.88 13.34
N VAL A 5 11.68 -1.96 14.05
CA VAL A 5 11.28 -3.24 13.45
C VAL A 5 9.77 -3.36 13.55
N LEU A 6 9.10 -3.71 12.46
CA LEU A 6 7.66 -3.87 12.42
C LEU A 6 7.26 -5.23 13.00
N GLY A 7 6.65 -5.20 14.18
CA GLY A 7 6.23 -6.41 14.90
C GLY A 7 7.39 -7.39 15.10
N LEU A 8 7.13 -8.67 14.80
CA LEU A 8 8.10 -9.77 14.88
C LEU A 8 8.66 -10.17 13.51
N SER A 9 8.38 -9.39 12.46
CA SER A 9 8.71 -9.76 11.07
C SER A 9 10.19 -9.62 10.71
N GLY A 10 10.95 -8.87 11.49
CA GLY A 10 12.32 -8.47 11.14
C GLY A 10 12.39 -7.31 10.15
N LEU A 11 11.28 -6.85 9.58
CA LEU A 11 11.25 -5.72 8.63
C LEU A 11 11.64 -4.42 9.36
N ARG A 12 12.82 -3.91 9.04
CA ARG A 12 13.37 -2.70 9.65
C ARG A 12 13.10 -1.49 8.77
N VAL A 13 12.48 -0.47 9.36
CA VAL A 13 12.11 0.78 8.68
C VAL A 13 12.58 2.00 9.47
N SER A 14 12.67 3.15 8.82
CA SER A 14 12.84 4.43 9.53
C SER A 14 11.63 4.68 10.44
N ALA A 15 11.88 5.25 11.62
CA ALA A 15 10.83 5.52 12.62
C ALA A 15 9.74 6.46 12.11
N ILE A 16 10.06 7.27 11.11
CA ILE A 16 9.11 8.11 10.37
C ILE A 16 9.10 7.60 8.93
N GLY A 17 7.91 7.26 8.43
CA GLY A 17 7.68 6.93 7.02
C GLY A 17 7.16 8.13 6.23
N LEU A 18 7.32 8.10 4.92
CA LEU A 18 6.78 9.09 4.00
C LEU A 18 5.51 8.55 3.34
N GLY A 19 4.35 9.12 3.69
CA GLY A 19 3.08 8.86 3.01
C GLY A 19 3.03 9.63 1.71
N CYS A 20 2.86 8.94 0.58
CA CYS A 20 2.98 9.54 -0.75
C CYS A 20 1.62 9.90 -1.38
N MET A 21 0.49 9.57 -0.76
CA MET A 21 -0.85 9.78 -1.30
C MET A 21 -1.06 11.22 -1.81
N GLY A 22 -0.68 12.22 -1.02
CA GLY A 22 -0.89 13.63 -1.36
C GLY A 22 -0.13 14.14 -2.57
N MET A 23 0.80 13.35 -3.13
CA MET A 23 1.59 13.76 -4.30
C MET A 23 0.79 13.68 -5.62
N SER A 24 -0.25 12.83 -5.67
CA SER A 24 -1.08 12.65 -6.87
C SER A 24 -2.55 12.38 -6.58
N HIS A 25 -2.99 12.37 -5.31
CA HIS A 25 -4.36 11.98 -4.93
C HIS A 25 -4.89 12.83 -3.76
N ALA A 26 -6.17 13.14 -3.79
CA ALA A 26 -7.00 13.72 -2.73
C ALA A 26 -6.76 15.20 -2.34
N TYR A 27 -5.56 15.75 -2.48
CA TYR A 27 -5.22 17.08 -1.94
C TYR A 27 -4.94 18.15 -3.02
N GLY A 28 -5.65 18.11 -4.14
CA GLY A 28 -5.51 19.07 -5.22
C GLY A 28 -4.92 18.47 -6.48
N ALA A 29 -4.30 19.33 -7.31
CA ALA A 29 -3.62 18.89 -8.52
C ALA A 29 -2.39 18.03 -8.18
N PRO A 30 -2.05 17.04 -9.02
CA PRO A 30 -0.81 16.29 -8.87
C PRO A 30 0.40 17.21 -8.78
N ALA A 31 1.32 16.88 -7.88
CA ALA A 31 2.57 17.59 -7.74
C ALA A 31 3.47 17.39 -8.99
N ASP A 32 4.39 18.32 -9.23
CA ASP A 32 5.36 18.19 -10.31
C ASP A 32 6.26 16.95 -10.09
N ARG A 33 6.36 16.08 -11.11
CA ARG A 33 7.11 14.83 -11.00
C ARG A 33 8.60 15.02 -10.75
N LYS A 34 9.19 16.09 -11.29
CA LYS A 34 10.61 16.40 -11.06
C LYS A 34 10.85 16.83 -9.63
N GLU A 35 10.00 17.75 -9.11
CA GLU A 35 10.09 18.18 -7.71
C GLU A 35 9.91 16.99 -6.75
N MET A 36 8.98 16.08 -7.04
CA MET A 36 8.78 14.88 -6.22
C MET A 36 9.95 13.92 -6.30
N THR A 37 10.59 13.78 -7.47
CA THR A 37 11.81 12.98 -7.60
C THR A 37 12.96 13.54 -6.76
N GLU A 38 13.14 14.85 -6.76
CA GLU A 38 14.13 15.53 -5.93
C GLU A 38 13.82 15.38 -4.43
N LEU A 39 12.53 15.49 -4.06
CA LEU A 39 12.07 15.26 -2.69
C LEU A 39 12.36 13.83 -2.20
N PHE A 40 12.11 12.81 -3.03
CA PHE A 40 12.42 11.42 -2.68
C PHE A 40 13.92 11.19 -2.47
N ALA A 41 14.76 11.74 -3.35
CA ALA A 41 16.21 11.64 -3.18
C ALA A 41 16.66 12.30 -1.87
N LEU A 42 16.16 13.49 -1.56
CA LEU A 42 16.44 14.19 -0.31
C LEU A 42 15.95 13.39 0.90
N ALA A 43 14.75 12.81 0.85
CA ALA A 43 14.21 11.98 1.93
C ALA A 43 15.12 10.77 2.20
N VAL A 44 15.58 10.07 1.15
CA VAL A 44 16.53 8.95 1.30
C VAL A 44 17.86 9.43 1.91
N ASP A 45 18.41 10.55 1.48
CA ASP A 45 19.62 11.13 2.02
C ASP A 45 19.47 11.52 3.52
N MET A 46 18.27 11.94 3.92
CA MET A 46 17.93 12.19 5.34
C MET A 46 17.71 10.92 6.16
N GLY A 47 17.76 9.75 5.53
CA GLY A 47 17.64 8.43 6.17
C GLY A 47 16.22 7.90 6.25
N TYR A 48 15.26 8.43 5.47
CA TYR A 48 13.96 7.78 5.28
C TYR A 48 14.14 6.50 4.48
N THR A 49 13.58 5.41 5.00
CA THR A 49 13.61 4.11 4.32
C THR A 49 12.22 3.53 4.11
N PHE A 50 11.16 4.21 4.53
CA PHE A 50 9.80 3.69 4.47
C PHE A 50 8.89 4.65 3.68
N PHE A 51 8.35 4.17 2.54
CA PHE A 51 7.51 4.92 1.62
C PHE A 51 6.18 4.18 1.43
N ASP A 52 5.07 4.89 1.65
CA ASP A 52 3.71 4.31 1.59
C ASP A 52 2.91 4.88 0.43
N THR A 53 2.39 4.01 -0.42
CA THR A 53 1.52 4.30 -1.55
C THR A 53 0.31 3.37 -1.60
N ALA A 54 -0.48 3.39 -2.66
CA ALA A 54 -1.51 2.40 -2.99
C ALA A 54 -1.80 2.39 -4.48
N GLU A 55 -2.30 1.24 -4.99
CA GLU A 55 -2.67 1.07 -6.39
C GLU A 55 -3.70 2.08 -6.90
N VAL A 56 -4.54 2.60 -6.00
CA VAL A 56 -5.63 3.53 -6.33
C VAL A 56 -5.30 5.01 -6.05
N TYR A 57 -4.05 5.31 -5.69
CA TYR A 57 -3.63 6.69 -5.49
C TYR A 57 -3.22 7.32 -6.82
N GLY A 58 -4.16 7.96 -7.46
CA GLY A 58 -3.94 8.62 -8.74
C GLY A 58 -5.01 9.65 -9.04
N THR A 59 -5.03 10.09 -10.28
CA THR A 59 -5.96 11.07 -10.80
C THR A 59 -7.10 10.40 -11.57
N ASN A 60 -8.10 11.18 -11.97
CA ASN A 60 -9.18 10.69 -12.85
C ASN A 60 -8.67 10.24 -14.23
N THR A 61 -7.54 10.76 -14.67
CA THR A 61 -6.94 10.42 -15.98
C THR A 61 -5.87 9.33 -15.87
N ASN A 62 -5.21 9.21 -14.71
CA ASN A 62 -4.27 8.15 -14.40
C ASN A 62 -4.49 7.63 -12.98
N PRO A 63 -5.34 6.61 -12.79
CA PRO A 63 -5.71 6.11 -11.46
C PRO A 63 -4.57 5.46 -10.67
N HIS A 64 -3.44 5.21 -11.29
CA HIS A 64 -2.26 4.54 -10.71
C HIS A 64 -1.01 5.43 -10.65
N ASP A 65 -1.15 6.72 -10.92
CA ASP A 65 -0.06 7.68 -11.08
C ASP A 65 0.95 7.69 -9.90
N ASN A 66 0.47 7.44 -8.68
CA ASN A 66 1.33 7.45 -7.50
C ASN A 66 2.35 6.30 -7.50
N GLU A 67 1.94 5.06 -7.81
CA GLU A 67 2.88 3.94 -7.91
C GLU A 67 3.87 4.13 -9.08
N GLU A 68 3.43 4.71 -10.19
CA GLU A 68 4.31 5.04 -11.32
C GLU A 68 5.35 6.09 -10.94
N LEU A 69 4.94 7.14 -10.22
CA LEU A 69 5.84 8.15 -9.69
C LEU A 69 6.90 7.54 -8.76
N LEU A 70 6.48 6.71 -7.80
CA LEU A 70 7.40 6.05 -6.88
C LEU A 70 8.34 5.09 -7.61
N GLY A 71 7.80 4.33 -8.57
CA GLY A 71 8.58 3.39 -9.37
C GLY A 71 9.69 4.05 -10.19
N ASP A 72 9.43 5.27 -10.69
CA ASP A 72 10.44 6.06 -11.39
C ASP A 72 11.46 6.67 -10.44
N ALA A 73 10.99 7.36 -9.41
CA ALA A 73 11.83 8.16 -8.54
C ALA A 73 12.67 7.34 -7.56
N LEU A 74 12.13 6.22 -7.06
CA LEU A 74 12.78 5.39 -6.04
C LEU A 74 13.61 4.23 -6.61
N LYS A 75 13.54 3.97 -7.92
CA LYS A 75 14.33 2.90 -8.57
C LYS A 75 15.82 2.93 -8.22
N PRO A 76 16.53 4.08 -8.18
CA PRO A 76 17.94 4.13 -7.83
C PRO A 76 18.25 3.71 -6.39
N PHE A 77 17.23 3.71 -5.52
CA PHE A 77 17.37 3.47 -4.09
C PHE A 77 16.73 2.15 -3.65
N ARG A 78 16.21 1.34 -4.59
CA ARG A 78 15.34 0.19 -4.31
C ARG A 78 15.89 -0.74 -3.21
N ASP A 79 17.18 -1.04 -3.24
CA ASP A 79 17.83 -1.95 -2.28
C ASP A 79 18.02 -1.37 -0.86
N LYS A 80 17.73 -0.08 -0.69
CA LYS A 80 17.94 0.63 0.58
C LYS A 80 16.65 1.02 1.27
N ILE A 81 15.51 0.77 0.64
CA ILE A 81 14.21 1.27 1.07
C ILE A 81 13.18 0.14 1.15
N VAL A 82 12.12 0.43 1.87
CA VAL A 82 10.91 -0.39 1.99
C VAL A 82 9.77 0.37 1.33
N ILE A 83 9.13 -0.25 0.34
CA ILE A 83 7.94 0.30 -0.30
C ILE A 83 6.72 -0.49 0.19
N ALA A 84 5.78 0.21 0.80
CA ALA A 84 4.47 -0.31 1.12
C ALA A 84 3.46 0.16 0.08
N THR A 85 2.67 -0.77 -0.46
CA THR A 85 1.51 -0.45 -1.29
C THR A 85 0.29 -1.26 -0.87
N LYS A 86 -0.86 -1.04 -1.52
CA LYS A 86 -2.13 -1.57 -1.02
C LYS A 86 -2.98 -2.11 -2.17
N PHE A 87 -3.72 -3.20 -1.90
CA PHE A 87 -4.71 -3.83 -2.76
C PHE A 87 -6.10 -3.82 -2.13
N GLY A 88 -7.08 -4.32 -2.85
CA GLY A 88 -8.41 -4.59 -2.31
C GLY A 88 -9.41 -3.46 -2.52
N LEU A 89 -9.07 -2.48 -3.33
CA LEU A 89 -9.98 -1.49 -3.88
C LEU A 89 -9.94 -1.53 -5.40
N THR A 90 -11.07 -1.34 -6.04
CA THR A 90 -11.17 -1.23 -7.50
C THR A 90 -12.13 -0.11 -7.88
N PHE A 91 -11.99 0.39 -9.10
CA PHE A 91 -12.90 1.40 -9.63
C PHE A 91 -14.19 0.74 -10.13
N ASP A 92 -15.32 1.19 -9.61
CA ASP A 92 -16.62 0.76 -10.12
C ASP A 92 -16.90 1.39 -11.49
N LYS A 93 -16.75 0.60 -12.53
CA LYS A 93 -17.00 0.98 -13.93
C LYS A 93 -18.44 0.75 -14.38
N SER A 94 -19.36 0.44 -13.47
CA SER A 94 -20.79 0.25 -13.80
C SER A 94 -21.50 1.57 -14.16
N SER A 95 -20.94 2.72 -13.76
CA SER A 95 -21.41 4.05 -14.15
C SER A 95 -20.78 4.46 -15.47
N GLU A 96 -21.59 4.98 -16.41
CA GLU A 96 -21.10 5.52 -17.69
C GLU A 96 -20.41 6.87 -17.55
N CYS A 97 -20.53 7.53 -16.40
CA CYS A 97 -19.94 8.85 -16.10
C CYS A 97 -18.97 8.76 -14.93
N GLY A 98 -17.68 9.04 -15.16
CA GLY A 98 -16.70 9.19 -14.06
C GLY A 98 -16.94 10.48 -13.24
N PRO A 99 -16.32 10.62 -12.05
CA PRO A 99 -15.29 9.72 -11.52
C PRO A 99 -15.88 8.41 -10.98
N TYR A 100 -15.19 7.32 -11.23
CA TYR A 100 -15.62 6.00 -10.76
C TYR A 100 -15.39 5.87 -9.25
N PRO A 101 -16.42 5.52 -8.44
CA PRO A 101 -16.24 5.28 -7.02
C PRO A 101 -15.33 4.06 -6.78
N LEU A 102 -14.61 4.09 -5.67
CA LEU A 102 -13.81 2.95 -5.22
C LEU A 102 -14.71 1.99 -4.45
N ILE A 103 -14.67 0.72 -4.81
CA ILE A 103 -15.38 -0.36 -4.14
C ILE A 103 -14.39 -1.43 -3.66
N PRO A 104 -14.66 -2.08 -2.51
CA PRO A 104 -13.84 -3.21 -2.05
C PRO A 104 -13.87 -4.37 -3.05
N ASN A 105 -12.72 -4.97 -3.31
CA ASN A 105 -12.58 -6.18 -4.10
C ASN A 105 -11.32 -6.95 -3.69
N SER A 106 -11.48 -7.86 -2.75
CA SER A 106 -10.39 -8.71 -2.24
C SER A 106 -10.50 -10.16 -2.72
N LYS A 107 -11.17 -10.42 -3.84
CA LYS A 107 -11.22 -11.77 -4.44
C LYS A 107 -9.81 -12.22 -4.85
N PRO A 108 -9.45 -13.50 -4.66
CA PRO A 108 -8.11 -14.02 -4.97
C PRO A 108 -7.58 -13.63 -6.36
N LYS A 109 -8.44 -13.73 -7.37
CA LYS A 109 -8.09 -13.32 -8.74
C LYS A 109 -7.76 -11.83 -8.83
N SER A 110 -8.51 -10.99 -8.13
CA SER A 110 -8.29 -9.53 -8.13
C SER A 110 -6.99 -9.18 -7.41
N ILE A 111 -6.70 -9.82 -6.27
CA ILE A 111 -5.44 -9.64 -5.55
C ILE A 111 -4.24 -10.00 -6.43
N ARG A 112 -4.32 -11.14 -7.15
CA ARG A 112 -3.23 -11.56 -8.06
C ARG A 112 -3.03 -10.59 -9.22
N LEU A 113 -4.09 -10.04 -9.80
CA LEU A 113 -3.97 -9.00 -10.83
C LEU A 113 -3.40 -7.69 -10.28
N ALA A 114 -3.83 -7.29 -9.09
CA ALA A 114 -3.36 -6.08 -8.42
C ALA A 114 -1.85 -6.14 -8.13
N VAL A 115 -1.34 -7.27 -7.59
CA VAL A 115 0.09 -7.41 -7.30
C VAL A 115 0.95 -7.33 -8.56
N GLU A 116 0.54 -7.98 -9.67
CA GLU A 116 1.27 -7.87 -10.94
C GLU A 116 1.30 -6.42 -11.45
N GLY A 117 0.18 -5.73 -11.35
CA GLY A 117 0.08 -4.32 -11.70
C GLY A 117 1.01 -3.44 -10.85
N SER A 118 0.99 -3.62 -9.54
CA SER A 118 1.85 -2.87 -8.61
C SER A 118 3.34 -3.14 -8.86
N LEU A 119 3.75 -4.41 -9.07
CA LEU A 119 5.12 -4.77 -9.41
C LEU A 119 5.60 -4.07 -10.69
N ALA A 120 4.75 -4.06 -11.73
CA ALA A 120 5.08 -3.41 -12.99
C ALA A 120 5.22 -1.88 -12.85
N ARG A 121 4.29 -1.22 -12.13
CA ARG A 121 4.32 0.23 -11.93
C ARG A 121 5.47 0.68 -11.02
N LEU A 122 5.72 -0.06 -9.95
CA LEU A 122 6.82 0.20 -9.02
C LEU A 122 8.19 -0.24 -9.57
N LYS A 123 8.22 -0.91 -10.74
CA LYS A 123 9.45 -1.36 -11.43
C LYS A 123 10.36 -2.23 -10.55
N THR A 124 9.74 -3.15 -9.83
CA THR A 124 10.39 -4.06 -8.88
C THR A 124 9.88 -5.48 -9.07
N ASP A 125 10.64 -6.45 -8.61
CA ASP A 125 10.28 -7.88 -8.65
C ASP A 125 9.56 -8.36 -7.38
N HIS A 126 9.56 -7.54 -6.32
CA HIS A 126 8.87 -7.84 -5.08
C HIS A 126 8.32 -6.58 -4.39
N LEU A 127 7.28 -6.76 -3.58
CA LEU A 127 6.73 -5.75 -2.67
C LEU A 127 7.20 -6.06 -1.24
N ASP A 128 7.80 -5.09 -0.57
CA ASP A 128 8.28 -5.27 0.80
C ASP A 128 7.13 -5.44 1.78
N LEU A 129 6.08 -4.63 1.64
CA LEU A 129 4.90 -4.69 2.49
C LEU A 129 3.64 -4.40 1.66
N TYR A 130 2.68 -5.33 1.69
CA TYR A 130 1.46 -5.25 0.89
C TYR A 130 0.24 -5.26 1.80
N TYR A 131 -0.55 -4.19 1.78
CA TYR A 131 -1.71 -4.05 2.65
C TYR A 131 -3.02 -4.38 1.94
N GLN A 132 -3.92 -5.09 2.64
CA GLN A 132 -5.33 -5.02 2.31
C GLN A 132 -5.84 -3.62 2.70
N HIS A 133 -6.24 -2.81 1.73
CA HIS A 133 -6.58 -1.39 1.91
C HIS A 133 -7.89 -1.19 2.65
N ARG A 134 -8.90 -1.98 2.28
CA ARG A 134 -10.22 -2.03 2.92
C ARG A 134 -10.72 -3.47 2.94
N ILE A 135 -11.51 -3.79 3.95
CA ILE A 135 -12.15 -5.10 4.03
C ILE A 135 -13.23 -5.21 2.96
N ASP A 136 -13.21 -6.31 2.24
CA ASP A 136 -14.28 -6.71 1.33
C ASP A 136 -15.24 -7.62 2.11
N PRO A 137 -16.50 -7.18 2.36
CA PRO A 137 -17.45 -7.96 3.13
C PRO A 137 -17.95 -9.23 2.41
N GLN A 138 -17.61 -9.39 1.14
CA GLN A 138 -17.97 -10.56 0.32
C GLN A 138 -16.90 -11.64 0.31
N VAL A 139 -15.74 -11.42 0.95
CA VAL A 139 -14.60 -12.33 0.95
C VAL A 139 -14.16 -12.61 2.38
N GLU A 140 -14.07 -13.88 2.74
CA GLU A 140 -13.66 -14.29 4.08
C GLU A 140 -12.16 -13.96 4.33
N PRO A 141 -11.79 -13.59 5.56
CA PRO A 141 -10.39 -13.24 5.89
C PRO A 141 -9.41 -14.37 5.62
N GLU A 142 -9.83 -15.61 5.76
CA GLU A 142 -9.02 -16.81 5.47
C GLU A 142 -8.67 -16.90 3.99
N GLU A 143 -9.60 -16.56 3.10
CA GLU A 143 -9.39 -16.60 1.64
C GLU A 143 -8.40 -15.54 1.18
N VAL A 144 -8.48 -14.34 1.76
CA VAL A 144 -7.50 -13.27 1.54
C VAL A 144 -6.12 -13.69 2.06
N ALA A 145 -6.06 -14.20 3.30
CA ALA A 145 -4.82 -14.61 3.93
C ALA A 145 -4.14 -15.78 3.21
N ASP A 146 -4.90 -16.73 2.69
CA ASP A 146 -4.41 -17.85 1.89
C ASP A 146 -3.78 -17.34 0.58
N THR A 147 -4.43 -16.38 -0.07
CA THR A 147 -3.86 -15.73 -1.26
C THR A 147 -2.54 -15.02 -0.95
N MET A 148 -2.46 -14.33 0.19
CA MET A 148 -1.23 -13.67 0.63
C MET A 148 -0.12 -14.67 0.93
N ALA A 149 -0.44 -15.82 1.57
CA ALA A 149 0.52 -16.88 1.82
C ALA A 149 1.14 -17.42 0.51
N TYR A 150 0.33 -17.57 -0.54
CA TYR A 150 0.83 -17.96 -1.87
C TYR A 150 1.74 -16.89 -2.49
N LEU A 151 1.36 -15.61 -2.42
CA LEU A 151 2.18 -14.52 -2.95
C LEU A 151 3.52 -14.37 -2.22
N ILE A 152 3.53 -14.61 -0.92
CA ILE A 152 4.75 -14.65 -0.10
C ILE A 152 5.63 -15.84 -0.51
N LYS A 153 5.03 -17.01 -0.69
CA LYS A 153 5.75 -18.21 -1.15
C LYS A 153 6.33 -18.04 -2.56
N GLU A 154 5.66 -17.30 -3.43
CA GLU A 154 6.14 -16.93 -4.77
C GLU A 154 7.25 -15.86 -4.73
N GLY A 155 7.51 -15.24 -3.59
CA GLY A 155 8.49 -14.16 -3.41
C GLY A 155 8.03 -12.81 -3.98
N LYS A 156 6.76 -12.67 -4.41
CA LYS A 156 6.21 -11.43 -4.93
C LYS A 156 5.89 -10.42 -3.84
N VAL A 157 5.62 -10.90 -2.65
CA VAL A 157 5.36 -10.11 -1.43
C VAL A 157 6.24 -10.65 -0.32
N LEU A 158 6.92 -9.78 0.42
CA LEU A 158 7.76 -10.21 1.54
C LEU A 158 6.98 -10.18 2.85
N HIS A 159 6.17 -9.15 3.05
CA HIS A 159 5.34 -8.96 4.24
C HIS A 159 3.97 -8.44 3.86
N TRP A 160 2.95 -8.73 4.67
CA TRP A 160 1.64 -8.19 4.46
C TRP A 160 1.01 -7.62 5.72
N GLY A 161 0.00 -6.78 5.51
CA GLY A 161 -0.72 -6.10 6.57
C GLY A 161 -2.19 -5.88 6.22
N ILE A 162 -2.94 -5.34 7.18
CA ILE A 162 -4.34 -5.02 7.01
C ILE A 162 -4.61 -3.61 7.52
N SER A 163 -5.37 -2.84 6.75
CA SER A 163 -5.81 -1.50 7.09
C SER A 163 -7.28 -1.50 7.50
N GLU A 164 -7.58 -0.84 8.63
CA GLU A 164 -8.96 -0.60 9.13
C GLU A 164 -9.80 -1.89 9.31
N ALA A 165 -9.23 -2.92 9.92
CA ALA A 165 -9.92 -4.17 10.22
C ALA A 165 -10.28 -4.29 11.70
N GLY A 166 -11.42 -4.91 11.97
CA GLY A 166 -11.81 -5.32 13.32
C GLY A 166 -10.97 -6.50 13.85
N GLU A 167 -10.95 -6.66 15.15
CA GLU A 167 -10.13 -7.68 15.84
C GLU A 167 -10.39 -9.10 15.35
N ASP A 168 -11.66 -9.49 15.18
CA ASP A 168 -12.02 -10.83 14.72
C ASP A 168 -11.44 -11.14 13.33
N TYR A 169 -11.57 -10.19 12.39
CA TYR A 169 -11.01 -10.31 11.05
C TYR A 169 -9.49 -10.51 11.11
N ILE A 170 -8.79 -9.68 11.89
CA ILE A 170 -7.33 -9.77 12.06
C ILE A 170 -6.93 -11.12 12.63
N ARG A 171 -7.61 -11.61 13.69
CA ARG A 171 -7.31 -12.89 14.33
C ARG A 171 -7.51 -14.08 13.39
N ARG A 172 -8.58 -14.07 12.60
CA ARG A 172 -8.89 -15.13 11.63
C ARG A 172 -7.85 -15.15 10.51
N ALA A 173 -7.57 -14.01 9.89
CA ALA A 173 -6.56 -13.89 8.83
C ALA A 173 -5.15 -14.27 9.33
N HIS A 174 -4.76 -13.80 10.52
CA HIS A 174 -3.44 -14.08 11.11
C HIS A 174 -3.19 -15.57 11.37
N LYS A 175 -4.23 -16.35 11.67
CA LYS A 175 -4.10 -17.80 11.86
C LYS A 175 -3.71 -18.54 10.58
N VAL A 176 -4.07 -18.02 9.42
CA VAL A 176 -3.77 -18.61 8.11
C VAL A 176 -2.42 -18.10 7.60
N CYS A 177 -2.21 -16.81 7.63
CA CYS A 177 -0.96 -16.17 7.24
C CYS A 177 -0.60 -15.07 8.24
N PRO A 178 0.52 -15.17 8.95
CA PRO A 178 0.91 -14.18 9.96
C PRO A 178 0.98 -12.77 9.39
N ILE A 179 0.22 -11.86 10.01
CA ILE A 179 0.16 -10.45 9.63
C ILE A 179 1.33 -9.72 10.28
N THR A 180 2.06 -8.94 9.50
CA THR A 180 3.19 -8.12 9.98
C THR A 180 2.69 -6.85 10.67
N VAL A 181 1.71 -6.16 10.09
CA VAL A 181 1.19 -4.88 10.58
C VAL A 181 -0.32 -4.82 10.43
N SER A 182 -0.98 -4.36 11.50
CA SER A 182 -2.35 -3.85 11.40
C SER A 182 -2.28 -2.32 11.47
N TYR A 183 -2.89 -1.66 10.49
CA TYR A 183 -2.81 -0.22 10.28
C TYR A 183 -4.20 0.39 10.37
N THR A 184 -4.40 1.29 11.32
CA THR A 184 -5.63 2.07 11.46
C THR A 184 -5.29 3.56 11.36
N HIS A 185 -5.93 4.27 10.43
CA HIS A 185 -5.75 5.70 10.26
C HIS A 185 -6.33 6.45 11.46
N LEU A 186 -5.49 7.23 12.12
CA LEU A 186 -5.93 8.21 13.08
C LEU A 186 -6.39 9.47 12.34
N ARG A 187 -7.69 9.74 12.36
CA ARG A 187 -8.27 10.95 11.74
C ARG A 187 -8.44 12.06 12.77
N ALA A 188 -8.53 13.32 12.32
CA ALA A 188 -8.64 14.47 13.21
C ALA A 188 -9.87 14.40 14.15
N HIS A 189 -10.98 13.81 13.73
CA HIS A 189 -12.16 13.61 14.57
C HIS A 189 -12.00 12.50 15.63
N GLU A 190 -11.06 11.57 15.45
CA GLU A 190 -10.76 10.49 16.40
C GLU A 190 -9.87 10.99 17.55
N THR A 191 -9.30 12.18 17.42
CA THR A 191 -8.51 12.84 18.46
C THR A 191 -9.31 13.85 19.30
N ARG A 192 -10.58 14.05 18.98
CA ARG A 192 -11.48 14.81 19.83
C ARG A 192 -11.95 13.92 20.99
N HIS A 193 -11.41 14.19 22.15
CA HIS A 193 -12.01 13.78 23.41
C HIS A 193 -12.98 14.86 23.82
N ASP A 194 -14.27 14.56 23.78
CA ASP A 194 -15.30 15.37 24.41
C ASP A 194 -15.21 15.24 25.93
#